data_7f399fd9d59c08c1458cbbd885648764
#
_entry.id   7f399fd9d59c08c1458cbbd885648764
#
_cell.length_a   1.000
_cell.length_b   1.000
_cell.length_c   1.000
_cell.angle_alpha   90.00
_cell.angle_beta   90.00
_cell.angle_gamma   90.00
#
_symmetry.space_group_name_H-M   'P 1'
#
loop_
_entity.id
_entity.type
_entity.pdbx_description
1 polymer ?
#
loop_
_entity_poly.entity_id
_entity_poly.type
_entity_poly.pdbx_seq_one_letter_code
_entity_poly.pdbx_strand_id
1 'polypeptide(L)'
;MRNVYIFSAIAILFLGGYGWLHWRSGNVNAASQQPPRRILYWVDPMHPSYKSDKPGIAPDCGMKLEPVYEDDHKTAEPAPGRTIHVSPEMQRMVGVRFGEVSSGATSETIRAPGRVVPDETRITRVYPHMEGWVSRIFVDFNGQSVKKGDLLVTVYSPEVVAAEQELLLALRVRDQMQASPVKEAWGNSELLVQAARRRLEVFDLTPAQIGEIEQTRSPLEGGTVQELFSTRGGSSDSHASGTVQTVAIYSPATGFVTARNAYPSQHVTTETELYALTDLSHVWIMADVFENDIAGIHVGQSAAVSPPDGPAFTARVSYVQPQVDPQTRTAKVRLEADNENLRLKPDMFVGVQFPMGSKRALMVPADAVMDTGTAQTVYVDRGEGNLEPRAVHIGRRVGDQVEILAGLHAGERIVTSGTFLIDSESRMRSGASPMPSHPESH
;
A
#
# COMPACT_ATOMS: atom_id res chain seq x y z
N MET A 1 -47.90 3.78 40.78
CA MET A 1 -48.15 2.85 39.64
C MET A 1 -49.47 3.08 38.86
N ARG A 2 -50.27 4.08 39.25
CA ARG A 2 -51.61 4.32 38.62
C ARG A 2 -51.56 5.28 37.43
N ASN A 3 -50.48 6.08 37.24
CA ASN A 3 -50.38 7.06 36.16
C ASN A 3 -49.70 6.55 34.89
N VAL A 4 -49.07 5.37 34.94
CA VAL A 4 -48.40 4.76 33.77
C VAL A 4 -49.41 4.07 32.83
N TYR A 5 -50.52 3.56 33.38
CA TYR A 5 -51.55 2.87 32.58
C TYR A 5 -52.46 3.85 31.80
N ILE A 6 -52.56 5.11 32.23
CA ILE A 6 -53.39 6.11 31.56
C ILE A 6 -52.68 6.61 30.28
N PHE A 7 -51.34 6.75 30.29
CA PHE A 7 -50.60 7.13 29.09
C PHE A 7 -50.54 6.03 28.03
N SER A 8 -50.53 4.76 28.45
CA SER A 8 -50.55 3.62 27.50
C SER A 8 -51.89 3.47 26.77
N ALA A 9 -53.01 3.75 27.46
CA ALA A 9 -54.34 3.67 26.86
C ALA A 9 -54.61 4.79 25.84
N ILE A 10 -54.07 5.98 26.05
CA ILE A 10 -54.22 7.13 25.13
C ILE A 10 -53.36 6.92 23.87
N ALA A 11 -52.18 6.33 23.99
CA ALA A 11 -51.30 6.01 22.83
C ALA A 11 -51.89 4.93 21.89
N ILE A 12 -52.60 3.95 22.45
CA ILE A 12 -53.25 2.88 21.66
C ILE A 12 -54.49 3.42 20.91
N LEU A 13 -55.25 4.38 21.49
CA LEU A 13 -56.38 5.02 20.83
C LEU A 13 -55.92 5.94 19.65
N PHE A 14 -54.78 6.63 19.79
CA PHE A 14 -54.24 7.47 18.72
C PHE A 14 -53.65 6.64 17.56
N LEU A 15 -52.98 5.51 17.82
CA LEU A 15 -52.48 4.61 16.80
C LEU A 15 -53.58 3.85 16.07
N GLY A 16 -54.67 3.46 16.77
CA GLY A 16 -55.83 2.83 16.14
C GLY A 16 -56.63 3.80 15.27
N GLY A 17 -56.79 5.07 15.68
CA GLY A 17 -57.47 6.12 14.92
C GLY A 17 -56.71 6.51 13.63
N TYR A 18 -55.36 6.58 13.70
CA TYR A 18 -54.54 6.91 12.55
C TYR A 18 -54.54 5.80 11.49
N GLY A 19 -54.53 4.53 11.91
CA GLY A 19 -54.66 3.37 11.02
C GLY A 19 -55.99 3.28 10.30
N TRP A 20 -57.11 3.62 10.99
CA TRP A 20 -58.45 3.59 10.38
C TRP A 20 -58.69 4.75 9.41
N LEU A 21 -58.11 5.93 9.64
CA LEU A 21 -58.18 7.08 8.70
C LEU A 21 -57.38 6.80 7.43
N HIS A 22 -56.25 6.09 7.49
CA HIS A 22 -55.42 5.71 6.33
C HIS A 22 -56.06 4.57 5.49
N TRP A 23 -56.82 3.65 6.12
CA TRP A 23 -57.47 2.56 5.38
C TRP A 23 -58.69 3.03 4.62
N ARG A 24 -59.34 4.12 5.04
CA ARG A 24 -60.54 4.63 4.35
C ARG A 24 -60.27 5.53 3.15
N SER A 25 -59.02 5.99 2.96
CA SER A 25 -58.61 6.82 1.81
C SER A 25 -58.01 6.03 0.62
N GLY A 26 -58.01 4.71 0.69
CA GLY A 26 -57.36 3.83 -0.30
C GLY A 26 -58.22 3.30 -1.44
N ASN A 27 -59.41 3.82 -1.68
CA ASN A 27 -60.26 3.31 -2.77
C ASN A 27 -60.91 4.45 -3.59
N VAL A 28 -60.07 5.18 -4.32
CA VAL A 28 -60.54 6.02 -5.43
C VAL A 28 -59.78 5.59 -6.65
N ASN A 29 -60.48 5.08 -7.65
CA ASN A 29 -60.01 4.68 -8.97
C ASN A 29 -59.03 5.72 -9.54
N ALA A 30 -57.75 5.40 -9.52
CA ALA A 30 -56.77 6.11 -10.29
C ALA A 30 -56.87 5.58 -11.73
N ALA A 31 -57.72 6.24 -12.55
CA ALA A 31 -57.51 6.20 -13.99
C ALA A 31 -56.06 6.59 -14.25
N SER A 32 -55.32 5.74 -14.94
CA SER A 32 -53.92 5.89 -15.35
C SER A 32 -53.70 7.21 -16.08
N GLN A 33 -53.41 8.29 -15.37
CA GLN A 33 -52.78 9.45 -15.97
C GLN A 33 -51.29 9.12 -16.11
N GLN A 34 -50.90 8.62 -17.28
CA GLN A 34 -49.49 8.64 -17.71
C GLN A 34 -49.02 10.11 -17.62
N PRO A 35 -47.80 10.34 -17.04
CA PRO A 35 -47.24 11.67 -17.04
C PRO A 35 -47.15 12.19 -18.47
N PRO A 36 -47.36 13.50 -18.73
CA PRO A 36 -47.33 14.05 -20.08
C PRO A 36 -45.96 13.73 -20.70
N ARG A 37 -45.97 12.98 -21.81
CA ARG A 37 -44.77 12.65 -22.56
C ARG A 37 -44.10 13.94 -23.01
N ARG A 38 -42.84 14.13 -22.73
CA ARG A 38 -42.08 15.33 -23.10
C ARG A 38 -41.70 15.21 -24.57
N ILE A 39 -42.17 16.17 -25.39
CA ILE A 39 -41.82 16.28 -26.80
C ILE A 39 -40.46 16.92 -26.90
N LEU A 40 -39.50 16.28 -27.57
CA LEU A 40 -38.14 16.79 -27.80
C LEU A 40 -38.10 17.75 -28.98
N TYR A 41 -38.68 17.38 -30.09
CA TYR A 41 -38.79 18.18 -31.32
C TYR A 41 -39.85 17.61 -32.24
N TRP A 42 -40.19 18.36 -33.30
CA TRP A 42 -41.08 17.95 -34.37
C TRP A 42 -40.26 17.68 -35.62
N VAL A 43 -40.53 16.58 -36.35
CA VAL A 43 -39.77 16.14 -37.53
C VAL A 43 -40.72 15.97 -38.74
N ASP A 44 -40.18 16.26 -39.95
CA ASP A 44 -40.88 15.96 -41.19
C ASP A 44 -40.75 14.47 -41.52
N PRO A 45 -41.87 13.73 -41.69
CA PRO A 45 -41.83 12.29 -41.98
C PRO A 45 -41.11 11.94 -43.30
N MET A 46 -41.10 12.86 -44.28
CA MET A 46 -40.44 12.64 -45.58
C MET A 46 -39.01 13.13 -45.62
N HIS A 47 -38.67 14.14 -44.81
CA HIS A 47 -37.34 14.70 -44.72
C HIS A 47 -36.89 14.76 -43.24
N PRO A 48 -36.38 13.64 -42.66
CA PRO A 48 -36.03 13.53 -41.25
C PRO A 48 -34.92 14.50 -40.79
N SER A 49 -34.20 15.13 -41.71
CA SER A 49 -33.23 16.16 -41.44
C SER A 49 -33.84 17.50 -41.00
N TYR A 50 -35.11 17.75 -41.33
CA TYR A 50 -35.82 18.95 -40.90
C TYR A 50 -36.45 18.75 -39.52
N LYS A 51 -35.97 19.52 -38.54
CA LYS A 51 -36.44 19.49 -37.15
C LYS A 51 -36.93 20.87 -36.74
N SER A 52 -38.02 20.93 -35.99
CA SER A 52 -38.62 22.15 -35.47
C SER A 52 -38.96 22.01 -33.98
N ASP A 53 -38.77 23.05 -33.21
CA ASP A 53 -39.15 23.10 -31.78
C ASP A 53 -40.66 23.34 -31.57
N LYS A 54 -41.41 23.59 -32.66
CA LYS A 54 -42.83 23.92 -32.62
C LYS A 54 -43.62 23.07 -33.61
N PRO A 55 -44.88 22.73 -33.27
CA PRO A 55 -45.75 22.06 -34.23
C PRO A 55 -46.01 22.97 -35.44
N GLY A 56 -46.00 22.41 -36.62
CA GLY A 56 -46.19 23.17 -37.86
C GLY A 56 -46.33 22.30 -39.09
N ILE A 57 -46.18 22.93 -40.24
CA ILE A 57 -46.19 22.29 -41.57
C ILE A 57 -44.78 22.43 -42.13
N ALA A 58 -44.25 21.36 -42.71
CA ALA A 58 -42.93 21.37 -43.35
C ALA A 58 -42.92 22.33 -44.54
N PRO A 59 -41.96 23.24 -44.68
CA PRO A 59 -41.94 24.24 -45.76
C PRO A 59 -41.71 23.64 -47.14
N ASP A 60 -41.09 22.45 -47.20
CA ASP A 60 -40.65 21.84 -48.47
C ASP A 60 -41.74 20.93 -49.11
N CYS A 61 -42.52 20.23 -48.27
CA CYS A 61 -43.54 19.24 -48.76
C CYS A 61 -44.97 19.52 -48.31
N GLY A 62 -45.16 20.53 -47.41
CA GLY A 62 -46.52 20.91 -46.95
C GLY A 62 -47.19 19.93 -45.99
N MET A 63 -46.47 18.92 -45.49
CA MET A 63 -47.01 17.94 -44.56
C MET A 63 -46.88 18.40 -43.09
N LYS A 64 -47.74 17.90 -42.23
CA LYS A 64 -47.66 18.18 -40.78
C LYS A 64 -46.46 17.49 -40.17
N LEU A 65 -45.75 18.21 -39.35
CA LEU A 65 -44.64 17.68 -38.56
C LEU A 65 -45.18 16.73 -37.48
N GLU A 66 -44.47 15.63 -37.25
CA GLU A 66 -44.80 14.66 -36.21
C GLU A 66 -43.93 14.88 -34.95
N PRO A 67 -44.52 14.76 -33.74
CA PRO A 67 -43.77 14.95 -32.48
C PRO A 67 -42.92 13.73 -32.21
N VAL A 68 -41.64 13.96 -31.86
CA VAL A 68 -40.73 12.94 -31.35
C VAL A 68 -40.64 13.12 -29.83
N TYR A 69 -40.97 12.06 -29.10
CA TYR A 69 -40.99 12.05 -27.66
C TYR A 69 -39.63 11.58 -27.09
N GLU A 70 -39.31 11.99 -25.88
CA GLU A 70 -38.07 11.61 -25.18
C GLU A 70 -37.95 10.07 -25.01
N ASP A 71 -39.09 9.37 -24.93
CA ASP A 71 -39.14 7.90 -24.81
C ASP A 71 -38.83 7.16 -26.12
N ASP A 72 -38.95 7.80 -27.28
CA ASP A 72 -38.69 7.19 -28.60
C ASP A 72 -37.17 7.05 -28.86
N HIS A 73 -36.33 7.73 -28.08
CA HIS A 73 -34.86 7.61 -28.09
C HIS A 73 -34.31 6.58 -27.10
N LYS A 74 -35.13 5.97 -26.26
CA LYS A 74 -34.69 4.78 -25.53
C LYS A 74 -34.54 3.69 -26.57
N THR A 75 -33.29 3.48 -26.98
CA THR A 75 -32.84 2.36 -27.81
C THR A 75 -33.56 1.13 -27.30
N ALA A 76 -34.36 0.49 -28.16
CA ALA A 76 -35.12 -0.68 -27.79
C ALA A 76 -34.19 -1.72 -27.18
N GLU A 77 -34.27 -1.89 -25.84
CA GLU A 77 -33.77 -3.10 -25.21
C GLU A 77 -34.42 -4.26 -25.99
N PRO A 78 -33.62 -5.26 -26.42
CA PRO A 78 -34.21 -6.42 -27.09
C PRO A 78 -35.25 -7.00 -26.14
N ALA A 79 -36.52 -6.99 -26.57
CA ALA A 79 -37.60 -7.49 -25.74
C ALA A 79 -37.26 -8.93 -25.30
N PRO A 80 -37.29 -9.27 -24.00
CA PRO A 80 -36.99 -10.61 -23.53
C PRO A 80 -37.94 -11.61 -24.17
N GLY A 81 -37.41 -12.58 -24.97
CA GLY A 81 -38.18 -13.67 -25.55
C GLY A 81 -38.28 -13.70 -27.10
N ARG A 82 -37.67 -12.77 -27.83
CA ARG A 82 -37.68 -12.84 -29.28
C ARG A 82 -36.53 -13.70 -29.80
N THR A 83 -36.81 -15.00 -30.01
CA THR A 83 -35.85 -15.96 -30.57
C THR A 83 -35.63 -15.66 -32.07
N ILE A 84 -34.37 -15.65 -32.48
CA ILE A 84 -33.95 -15.46 -33.87
C ILE A 84 -33.68 -16.85 -34.46
N HIS A 85 -34.38 -17.23 -35.50
CA HIS A 85 -34.09 -18.48 -36.20
C HIS A 85 -33.01 -18.25 -37.26
N VAL A 86 -31.85 -18.91 -37.11
CA VAL A 86 -30.74 -18.89 -38.06
C VAL A 86 -30.59 -20.31 -38.63
N SER A 87 -30.83 -20.46 -39.92
CA SER A 87 -30.77 -21.78 -40.57
C SER A 87 -29.35 -22.37 -40.49
N PRO A 88 -29.18 -23.71 -40.49
CA PRO A 88 -27.86 -24.36 -40.44
C PRO A 88 -26.94 -23.98 -41.61
N GLU A 89 -27.48 -23.60 -42.73
CA GLU A 89 -26.75 -23.12 -43.90
C GLU A 89 -26.17 -21.71 -43.62
N MET A 90 -26.97 -20.83 -43.08
CA MET A 90 -26.56 -19.48 -42.68
C MET A 90 -25.53 -19.54 -41.55
N GLN A 91 -25.69 -20.41 -40.54
CA GLN A 91 -24.72 -20.61 -39.49
C GLN A 91 -23.35 -21.00 -40.04
N ARG A 92 -23.29 -21.88 -41.04
CA ARG A 92 -22.05 -22.28 -41.71
C ARG A 92 -21.43 -21.16 -42.54
N MET A 93 -22.26 -20.40 -43.24
CA MET A 93 -21.82 -19.27 -44.08
C MET A 93 -21.20 -18.15 -43.24
N VAL A 94 -21.82 -17.84 -42.10
CA VAL A 94 -21.39 -16.80 -41.16
C VAL A 94 -20.26 -17.25 -40.24
N GLY A 95 -19.96 -18.57 -40.19
CA GLY A 95 -18.90 -19.12 -39.31
C GLY A 95 -19.29 -19.09 -37.84
N VAL A 96 -20.56 -19.32 -37.54
CA VAL A 96 -21.07 -19.36 -36.15
C VAL A 96 -20.39 -20.49 -35.39
N ARG A 97 -19.78 -20.17 -34.27
CA ARG A 97 -19.22 -21.14 -33.32
C ARG A 97 -19.99 -21.07 -32.00
N PHE A 98 -20.16 -22.22 -31.39
CA PHE A 98 -20.81 -22.34 -30.10
C PHE A 98 -19.78 -22.68 -29.03
N GLY A 99 -20.00 -22.23 -27.80
CA GLY A 99 -19.26 -22.56 -26.62
C GLY A 99 -20.19 -22.68 -25.44
N GLU A 100 -19.69 -23.19 -24.34
CA GLU A 100 -20.46 -23.31 -23.09
C GLU A 100 -20.01 -22.27 -22.10
N VAL A 101 -20.97 -21.74 -21.32
CA VAL A 101 -20.69 -20.86 -20.18
C VAL A 101 -19.99 -21.68 -19.12
N SER A 102 -18.72 -21.44 -18.94
CA SER A 102 -17.89 -22.16 -17.96
C SER A 102 -17.91 -21.46 -16.59
N SER A 103 -18.00 -22.25 -15.53
CA SER A 103 -17.72 -21.75 -14.18
C SER A 103 -16.24 -21.91 -13.90
N GLY A 104 -15.50 -20.83 -13.95
CA GLY A 104 -14.05 -20.81 -13.69
C GLY A 104 -13.71 -20.14 -12.36
N ALA A 105 -12.61 -20.60 -11.77
CA ALA A 105 -12.01 -19.88 -10.66
C ALA A 105 -11.17 -18.73 -11.25
N THR A 106 -11.60 -17.50 -11.09
CA THR A 106 -10.78 -16.35 -11.43
C THR A 106 -9.86 -16.05 -10.26
N SER A 107 -8.56 -16.34 -10.41
CA SER A 107 -7.55 -15.84 -9.49
C SER A 107 -7.16 -14.44 -9.93
N GLU A 108 -7.59 -13.47 -9.19
CA GLU A 108 -7.16 -12.10 -9.38
C GLU A 108 -5.81 -11.90 -8.68
N THR A 109 -4.89 -11.22 -9.35
CA THR A 109 -3.58 -10.85 -8.78
C THR A 109 -3.37 -9.36 -9.00
N ILE A 110 -3.27 -8.61 -7.93
CA ILE A 110 -2.87 -7.22 -7.98
C ILE A 110 -1.36 -7.17 -8.15
N ARG A 111 -0.89 -6.41 -9.13
CA ARG A 111 0.53 -6.16 -9.35
C ARG A 111 0.86 -4.72 -8.99
N ALA A 112 1.84 -4.56 -8.11
CA ALA A 112 2.29 -3.25 -7.65
C ALA A 112 3.82 -3.16 -7.73
N PRO A 113 4.37 -1.99 -8.07
CA PRO A 113 5.79 -1.74 -7.87
C PRO A 113 6.08 -1.65 -6.37
N GLY A 114 7.23 -2.16 -5.96
CA GLY A 114 7.73 -2.06 -4.61
C GLY A 114 9.16 -1.56 -4.59
N ARG A 115 9.55 -0.91 -3.49
CA ARG A 115 10.92 -0.47 -3.22
C ARG A 115 11.40 -1.10 -1.93
N VAL A 116 12.60 -1.66 -1.96
CA VAL A 116 13.26 -2.20 -0.77
C VAL A 116 13.75 -1.02 0.07
N VAL A 117 13.42 -1.03 1.35
CA VAL A 117 13.90 -0.04 2.32
C VAL A 117 14.47 -0.78 3.54
N PRO A 118 15.41 -0.19 4.26
CA PRO A 118 15.88 -0.75 5.52
C PRO A 118 14.75 -0.90 6.53
N ASP A 119 14.86 -1.90 7.40
CA ASP A 119 14.01 -1.97 8.59
C ASP A 119 14.43 -0.89 9.58
N GLU A 120 13.60 0.13 9.74
CA GLU A 120 13.88 1.27 10.62
C GLU A 120 14.06 0.88 12.08
N THR A 121 13.48 -0.24 12.51
CA THR A 121 13.62 -0.76 13.89
C THR A 121 15.00 -1.37 14.16
N ARG A 122 15.77 -1.63 13.09
CA ARG A 122 17.11 -2.21 13.11
C ARG A 122 18.22 -1.20 12.79
N ILE A 123 17.89 0.09 12.83
CA ILE A 123 18.86 1.16 12.68
C ILE A 123 19.38 1.52 14.08
N THR A 124 20.68 1.38 14.25
CA THR A 124 21.39 1.76 15.48
C THR A 124 22.22 3.00 15.22
N ARG A 125 21.95 4.07 15.96
CA ARG A 125 22.69 5.33 15.87
C ARG A 125 23.73 5.38 16.98
N VAL A 126 24.93 5.82 16.62
CA VAL A 126 26.09 5.90 17.54
C VAL A 126 26.36 7.38 17.84
N TYR A 127 26.22 7.71 19.10
CA TYR A 127 26.54 9.03 19.66
C TYR A 127 27.68 8.92 20.65
N PRO A 128 28.55 9.92 20.78
CA PRO A 128 29.54 9.94 21.86
C PRO A 128 28.85 10.27 23.19
N HIS A 129 29.33 9.72 24.28
CA HIS A 129 28.85 10.04 25.62
C HIS A 129 29.63 11.20 26.28
N MET A 130 30.52 11.85 25.52
CA MET A 130 31.35 12.94 25.96
C MET A 130 31.58 13.96 24.85
N GLU A 131 31.93 15.17 25.22
CA GLU A 131 32.40 16.18 24.27
C GLU A 131 33.89 16.03 23.98
N GLY A 132 34.31 16.34 22.76
CA GLY A 132 35.71 16.22 22.40
C GLY A 132 35.99 16.40 20.92
N TRP A 133 37.15 15.95 20.48
CA TRP A 133 37.61 16.01 19.10
C TRP A 133 37.93 14.62 18.59
N VAL A 134 37.43 14.33 17.37
CA VAL A 134 37.76 13.08 16.68
C VAL A 134 39.26 13.03 16.42
N SER A 135 39.92 12.03 16.99
CA SER A 135 41.35 11.82 16.84
C SER A 135 41.70 10.93 15.67
N ARG A 136 41.09 9.72 15.61
CA ARG A 136 41.32 8.73 14.55
C ARG A 136 40.02 8.04 14.17
N ILE A 137 39.87 7.77 12.90
CA ILE A 137 38.73 7.06 12.30
C ILE A 137 39.22 5.70 11.81
N PHE A 138 38.48 4.63 12.11
CA PHE A 138 38.79 3.25 11.69
C PHE A 138 37.75 2.75 10.66
N VAL A 139 36.56 3.31 10.72
CA VAL A 139 35.48 3.02 9.76
C VAL A 139 35.19 4.32 9.00
N ASP A 140 35.69 4.40 7.78
CA ASP A 140 35.85 5.67 7.06
C ASP A 140 34.95 5.84 5.83
N PHE A 141 34.12 4.85 5.46
CA PHE A 141 33.19 4.97 4.33
C PHE A 141 31.81 4.35 4.58
N ASN A 142 30.79 4.88 3.91
CA ASN A 142 29.44 4.34 3.91
C ASN A 142 29.39 3.01 3.13
N GLY A 143 28.65 2.05 3.65
CA GLY A 143 28.58 0.69 3.09
C GLY A 143 29.59 -0.29 3.69
N GLN A 144 30.50 0.18 4.55
CA GLN A 144 31.41 -0.70 5.27
C GLN A 144 30.63 -1.59 6.26
N SER A 145 30.94 -2.89 6.24
CA SER A 145 30.39 -3.83 7.23
C SER A 145 31.16 -3.72 8.55
N VAL A 146 30.44 -3.68 9.65
CA VAL A 146 30.97 -3.65 11.00
C VAL A 146 30.30 -4.71 11.86
N LYS A 147 31.02 -5.25 12.82
CA LYS A 147 30.51 -6.17 13.83
C LYS A 147 30.35 -5.47 15.15
N LYS A 148 29.47 -5.97 15.99
CA LYS A 148 29.38 -5.52 17.36
C LYS A 148 30.74 -5.64 18.07
N GLY A 149 31.22 -4.56 18.67
CA GLY A 149 32.52 -4.47 19.31
C GLY A 149 33.68 -4.02 18.43
N ASP A 150 33.46 -3.81 17.10
CA ASP A 150 34.50 -3.23 16.25
C ASP A 150 34.75 -1.76 16.61
N LEU A 151 36.02 -1.36 16.56
CA LEU A 151 36.42 0.02 16.84
C LEU A 151 36.05 0.93 15.68
N LEU A 152 35.21 1.92 15.95
CA LEU A 152 34.73 2.88 14.94
C LEU A 152 35.62 4.12 14.86
N VAL A 153 35.84 4.75 15.99
CA VAL A 153 36.52 6.06 16.10
C VAL A 153 37.12 6.23 17.49
N THR A 154 38.19 7.02 17.57
CA THR A 154 38.70 7.51 18.86
C THR A 154 38.47 8.99 18.98
N VAL A 155 38.08 9.42 20.18
CA VAL A 155 37.75 10.82 20.51
C VAL A 155 38.68 11.28 21.65
N TYR A 156 39.31 12.40 21.48
CA TYR A 156 40.02 13.11 22.54
C TYR A 156 39.02 13.97 23.33
N SER A 157 38.90 13.73 24.62
CA SER A 157 38.01 14.50 25.49
C SER A 157 38.78 15.04 26.71
N PRO A 158 38.83 16.37 26.90
CA PRO A 158 39.41 16.96 28.08
C PRO A 158 38.72 16.55 29.38
N GLU A 159 37.43 16.30 29.33
CA GLU A 159 36.62 15.86 30.48
C GLU A 159 37.02 14.46 30.95
N VAL A 160 37.27 13.55 30.00
CA VAL A 160 37.71 12.19 30.31
C VAL A 160 39.14 12.23 30.88
N VAL A 161 40.01 13.02 30.28
CA VAL A 161 41.39 13.21 30.81
C VAL A 161 41.35 13.73 32.25
N ALA A 162 40.47 14.68 32.56
CA ALA A 162 40.30 15.18 33.92
C ALA A 162 39.77 14.09 34.88
N ALA A 163 38.80 13.26 34.42
CA ALA A 163 38.28 12.14 35.22
C ALA A 163 39.33 11.04 35.44
N GLU A 164 40.19 10.76 34.46
CA GLU A 164 41.31 9.83 34.60
C GLU A 164 42.32 10.34 35.66
N GLN A 165 42.65 11.63 35.63
CA GLN A 165 43.51 12.26 36.61
C GLN A 165 42.91 12.19 38.03
N GLU A 166 41.56 12.39 38.14
CA GLU A 166 40.83 12.26 39.39
C GLU A 166 40.93 10.82 39.96
N LEU A 167 40.75 9.78 39.10
CA LEU A 167 40.92 8.39 39.49
C LEU A 167 42.34 8.11 39.98
N LEU A 168 43.36 8.56 39.23
CA LEU A 168 44.76 8.36 39.61
C LEU A 168 45.09 9.05 40.93
N LEU A 169 44.55 10.24 41.19
CA LEU A 169 44.70 10.95 42.46
C LEU A 169 44.01 10.19 43.60
N ALA A 170 42.75 9.72 43.39
CA ALA A 170 42.00 8.94 44.38
C ALA A 170 42.76 7.65 44.78
N LEU A 171 43.36 6.98 43.79
CA LEU A 171 44.18 5.80 44.01
C LEU A 171 45.44 6.09 44.89
N ARG A 172 46.12 7.23 44.59
CA ARG A 172 47.26 7.67 45.40
C ARG A 172 46.86 7.97 46.86
N VAL A 173 45.75 8.70 47.06
CA VAL A 173 45.21 8.99 48.39
C VAL A 173 44.83 7.69 49.09
N ARG A 174 44.24 6.74 48.46
CA ARG A 174 43.91 5.43 49.05
C ARG A 174 45.16 4.72 49.54
N ASP A 175 46.24 4.67 48.74
CA ASP A 175 47.47 3.99 49.09
C ASP A 175 48.20 4.67 50.26
N GLN A 176 48.21 6.01 50.30
CA GLN A 176 48.72 6.75 51.42
C GLN A 176 47.93 6.49 52.72
N MET A 177 46.58 6.36 52.60
CA MET A 177 45.70 6.11 53.73
C MET A 177 45.74 4.65 54.22
N GLN A 178 46.15 3.68 53.38
CA GLN A 178 46.37 2.29 53.80
C GLN A 178 47.48 2.19 54.91
N ALA A 179 48.42 3.08 54.88
CA ALA A 179 49.49 3.15 55.93
C ALA A 179 49.02 3.90 57.19
N SER A 180 47.84 4.49 57.22
CA SER A 180 47.27 5.28 58.29
C SER A 180 46.75 4.38 59.45
N PRO A 181 46.95 4.73 60.70
CA PRO A 181 46.36 4.01 61.82
C PRO A 181 44.85 4.25 62.00
N VAL A 182 44.26 5.19 61.25
CA VAL A 182 42.84 5.59 61.34
C VAL A 182 42.02 4.82 60.33
N LYS A 183 41.21 3.83 60.75
CA LYS A 183 40.43 2.97 59.87
C LYS A 183 39.33 3.70 59.08
N GLU A 184 38.75 4.76 59.66
CA GLU A 184 37.73 5.60 58.96
C GLU A 184 38.31 6.34 57.75
N ALA A 185 39.58 6.71 57.77
CA ALA A 185 40.30 7.36 56.69
C ALA A 185 40.41 6.43 55.44
N TRP A 186 40.62 5.13 55.71
CA TRP A 186 40.70 4.13 54.64
C TRP A 186 39.34 3.93 53.94
N GLY A 187 38.23 3.81 54.69
CA GLY A 187 36.89 3.67 54.12
C GLY A 187 36.52 4.85 53.26
N ASN A 188 36.81 6.07 53.64
CA ASN A 188 36.53 7.28 52.86
C ASN A 188 37.38 7.35 51.58
N SER A 189 38.62 6.89 51.58
CA SER A 189 39.48 6.87 50.39
C SER A 189 38.99 5.85 49.34
N GLU A 190 38.47 4.71 49.79
CA GLU A 190 37.88 3.73 48.87
C GLU A 190 36.61 4.26 48.20
N LEU A 191 35.76 5.01 48.90
CA LEU A 191 34.59 5.66 48.33
C LEU A 191 34.96 6.67 47.23
N LEU A 192 36.07 7.40 47.38
CA LEU A 192 36.59 8.32 46.36
C LEU A 192 37.00 7.57 45.08
N VAL A 193 37.71 6.44 45.23
CA VAL A 193 38.08 5.60 44.07
C VAL A 193 36.84 5.09 43.35
N GLN A 194 35.84 4.59 44.09
CA GLN A 194 34.60 4.11 43.48
C GLN A 194 33.82 5.23 42.77
N ALA A 195 33.82 6.45 43.34
CA ALA A 195 33.18 7.61 42.72
C ALA A 195 33.85 7.99 41.38
N ALA A 196 35.20 8.02 41.39
CA ALA A 196 35.98 8.31 40.18
C ALA A 196 35.82 7.23 39.09
N ARG A 197 35.77 5.93 39.46
CA ARG A 197 35.45 4.84 38.51
C ARG A 197 34.09 5.02 37.87
N ARG A 198 33.05 5.26 38.68
CA ARG A 198 31.68 5.47 38.15
C ARG A 198 31.63 6.66 37.19
N ARG A 199 32.41 7.70 37.44
CA ARG A 199 32.46 8.84 36.52
C ARG A 199 33.05 8.45 35.17
N LEU A 200 34.10 7.62 35.12
CA LEU A 200 34.65 7.08 33.89
C LEU A 200 33.68 6.11 33.19
N GLU A 201 32.94 5.30 33.95
CA GLU A 201 31.89 4.44 33.40
C GLU A 201 30.76 5.24 32.71
N VAL A 202 30.41 6.43 33.22
CA VAL A 202 29.44 7.34 32.59
C VAL A 202 29.90 7.82 31.21
N PHE A 203 31.22 7.95 31.02
CA PHE A 203 31.83 8.26 29.71
C PHE A 203 32.01 7.02 28.82
N ASP A 204 31.41 5.89 29.19
CA ASP A 204 31.40 4.63 28.42
C ASP A 204 32.76 3.94 28.34
N LEU A 205 33.68 4.24 29.28
CA LEU A 205 34.91 3.47 29.41
C LEU A 205 34.59 2.07 29.94
N THR A 206 35.11 1.07 29.24
CA THR A 206 34.97 -0.32 29.66
C THR A 206 35.78 -0.61 30.91
N PRO A 207 35.39 -1.61 31.74
CA PRO A 207 36.16 -2.01 32.91
C PRO A 207 37.62 -2.39 32.58
N ALA A 208 37.87 -2.91 31.36
CA ALA A 208 39.23 -3.21 30.89
C ALA A 208 40.07 -1.94 30.70
N GLN A 209 39.49 -0.89 30.06
CA GLN A 209 40.17 0.40 29.89
C GLN A 209 40.42 1.09 31.23
N ILE A 210 39.45 1.05 32.16
CA ILE A 210 39.64 1.59 33.52
C ILE A 210 40.78 0.81 34.24
N GLY A 211 40.82 -0.53 34.08
CA GLY A 211 41.88 -1.35 34.60
C GLY A 211 43.27 -1.03 34.02
N GLU A 212 43.35 -0.70 32.73
CA GLU A 212 44.59 -0.22 32.10
C GLU A 212 45.06 1.11 32.70
N ILE A 213 44.12 2.07 32.89
CA ILE A 213 44.44 3.34 33.58
C ILE A 213 44.98 3.09 35.00
N GLU A 214 44.40 2.17 35.75
CA GLU A 214 44.84 1.79 37.09
C GLU A 214 46.20 1.12 37.09
N GLN A 215 46.53 0.32 36.06
CA GLN A 215 47.83 -0.37 35.92
C GLN A 215 48.93 0.57 35.41
N THR A 216 48.58 1.59 34.61
CA THR A 216 49.51 2.62 34.12
C THR A 216 50.03 3.53 35.24
N ARG A 217 49.81 3.15 36.46
CA ARG A 217 50.32 3.70 37.71
C ARG A 217 51.83 3.70 37.73
N SER A 218 52.42 4.45 36.77
CA SER A 218 53.88 4.68 36.84
C SER A 218 54.14 5.55 38.01
N PRO A 219 55.10 5.17 38.85
CA PRO A 219 55.57 6.05 39.91
C PRO A 219 56.22 7.25 39.22
N LEU A 220 55.51 8.35 39.16
CA LEU A 220 56.12 9.64 39.00
C LEU A 220 56.79 9.93 40.33
N GLU A 221 57.85 9.18 40.65
CA GLU A 221 58.77 9.53 41.67
C GLU A 221 59.42 10.86 41.30
N GLY A 222 58.99 11.94 41.92
CA GLY A 222 59.70 13.19 42.01
C GLY A 222 59.42 14.28 40.97
N GLY A 223 58.45 14.08 39.99
CA GLY A 223 58.12 15.14 39.01
C GLY A 223 57.16 16.17 39.59
N THR A 224 57.52 17.42 39.66
CA THR A 224 56.64 18.55 39.92
C THR A 224 55.66 18.73 38.78
N VAL A 225 54.46 19.24 39.10
CA VAL A 225 53.38 19.55 38.13
C VAL A 225 53.90 20.39 36.96
N GLN A 226 55.05 21.04 37.09
CA GLN A 226 55.73 21.85 36.12
C GLN A 226 56.32 21.05 34.94
N GLU A 227 56.66 19.77 35.09
CA GLU A 227 57.26 18.92 34.07
C GLU A 227 56.17 18.34 33.12
N LEU A 228 54.92 18.21 33.57
CA LEU A 228 53.79 17.80 32.76
C LEU A 228 53.44 18.79 31.61
N PHE A 229 53.88 20.05 31.74
CA PHE A 229 53.65 21.11 30.75
C PHE A 229 54.85 21.44 29.87
N SER A 230 56.03 20.88 30.12
CA SER A 230 57.30 21.29 29.48
C SER A 230 57.72 20.44 28.28
N THR A 231 57.08 19.31 28.01
CA THR A 231 57.40 18.49 26.81
C THR A 231 56.61 18.91 25.58
N ARG A 232 56.75 20.19 25.20
CA ARG A 232 56.29 20.70 23.93
C ARG A 232 57.50 20.88 23.02
N GLY A 233 57.76 19.89 22.21
CA GLY A 233 58.71 20.00 21.10
C GLY A 233 59.71 18.87 21.00
N GLY A 234 59.50 17.97 20.07
CA GLY A 234 60.56 17.12 19.57
C GLY A 234 60.19 15.66 19.34
N SER A 235 59.97 15.31 18.07
CA SER A 235 60.18 14.01 17.41
C SER A 235 59.41 12.77 17.92
N SER A 236 58.64 12.25 17.02
CA SER A 236 58.16 10.89 16.81
C SER A 236 58.99 9.80 17.48
N ASP A 237 58.25 8.78 18.00
CA ASP A 237 58.72 7.49 18.45
C ASP A 237 59.26 7.40 19.89
N SER A 238 58.39 7.68 20.85
CA SER A 238 58.50 7.05 22.14
C SER A 238 57.10 6.75 22.69
N HIS A 239 56.84 5.47 22.95
CA HIS A 239 55.73 5.00 23.79
C HIS A 239 55.91 5.61 25.17
N ALA A 240 55.48 6.87 25.35
CA ALA A 240 55.39 7.50 26.65
C ALA A 240 54.21 6.90 27.38
N SER A 241 54.53 5.99 28.30
CA SER A 241 53.65 5.46 29.30
C SER A 241 52.75 6.54 29.92
N GLY A 242 51.46 6.39 29.82
CA GLY A 242 50.56 6.81 30.87
C GLY A 242 49.63 7.90 30.58
N THR A 243 48.78 8.00 29.83
CA THR A 243 47.39 8.52 29.89
C THR A 243 46.68 8.12 28.61
N VAL A 244 45.56 7.45 28.71
CA VAL A 244 44.69 7.19 27.56
C VAL A 244 44.18 8.54 27.11
N GLN A 245 44.89 9.18 26.16
CA GLN A 245 44.50 10.51 25.67
C GLN A 245 43.25 10.49 24.82
N THR A 246 42.78 9.31 24.44
CA THR A 246 41.64 9.16 23.53
C THR A 246 40.75 8.02 23.98
N VAL A 247 39.45 8.24 23.93
CA VAL A 247 38.42 7.24 24.21
C VAL A 247 38.05 6.53 22.92
N ALA A 248 38.03 5.21 22.96
CA ALA A 248 37.63 4.37 21.87
C ALA A 248 36.09 4.18 21.87
N ILE A 249 35.43 4.51 20.77
CA ILE A 249 34.02 4.27 20.58
C ILE A 249 33.86 3.03 19.70
N TYR A 250 33.14 2.04 20.23
CA TYR A 250 32.94 0.75 19.61
C TYR A 250 31.52 0.63 19.00
N SER A 251 31.37 -0.24 18.02
CA SER A 251 30.07 -0.54 17.42
C SER A 251 29.17 -1.28 18.42
N PRO A 252 27.98 -0.75 18.73
CA PRO A 252 27.00 -1.43 19.58
C PRO A 252 26.26 -2.57 18.87
N ALA A 253 26.28 -2.62 17.54
CA ALA A 253 25.56 -3.58 16.72
C ALA A 253 26.39 -4.08 15.54
N THR A 254 25.97 -5.20 14.96
CA THR A 254 26.50 -5.69 13.68
C THR A 254 25.61 -5.16 12.55
N GLY A 255 26.23 -4.66 11.48
CA GLY A 255 25.48 -4.13 10.34
C GLY A 255 26.38 -3.40 9.34
N PHE A 256 25.76 -2.55 8.53
CA PHE A 256 26.43 -1.72 7.53
C PHE A 256 26.33 -0.26 7.93
N VAL A 257 27.38 0.50 7.70
CA VAL A 257 27.38 1.95 7.89
C VAL A 257 26.52 2.58 6.81
N THR A 258 25.39 3.16 7.20
CA THR A 258 24.48 3.88 6.27
C THR A 258 24.73 5.39 6.28
N ALA A 259 25.20 5.92 7.40
CA ALA A 259 25.65 7.31 7.48
C ALA A 259 26.91 7.39 8.37
N ARG A 260 27.89 8.16 7.90
CA ARG A 260 29.10 8.51 8.63
C ARG A 260 29.24 10.03 8.69
N ASN A 261 29.13 10.56 9.91
CA ASN A 261 29.23 11.98 10.18
C ASN A 261 30.49 12.32 11.02
N ALA A 262 31.36 11.33 11.27
CA ALA A 262 32.62 11.51 11.96
C ALA A 262 33.72 11.89 10.97
N TYR A 263 34.39 13.03 11.21
CA TYR A 263 35.51 13.50 10.41
C TYR A 263 36.75 13.77 11.30
N PRO A 264 37.97 13.59 10.77
CA PRO A 264 39.19 13.88 11.55
C PRO A 264 39.19 15.31 12.06
N SER A 265 39.62 15.50 13.32
CA SER A 265 39.67 16.78 13.99
C SER A 265 38.34 17.53 14.16
N GLN A 266 37.22 16.89 13.88
CA GLN A 266 35.90 17.43 14.13
C GLN A 266 35.62 17.51 15.63
N HIS A 267 35.09 18.64 16.09
CA HIS A 267 34.53 18.75 17.43
C HIS A 267 33.17 18.05 17.45
N VAL A 268 32.96 17.17 18.45
CA VAL A 268 31.75 16.38 18.64
C VAL A 268 31.17 16.59 20.03
N THR A 269 29.86 16.59 20.12
CA THR A 269 29.09 16.69 21.36
C THR A 269 28.23 15.45 21.53
N THR A 270 27.61 15.28 22.68
CA THR A 270 26.68 14.17 22.94
C THR A 270 25.47 14.11 22.02
N GLU A 271 25.17 15.20 21.29
CA GLU A 271 24.09 15.29 20.28
C GLU A 271 24.57 14.95 18.86
N THR A 272 25.88 14.84 18.65
CA THR A 272 26.47 14.58 17.34
C THR A 272 26.34 13.10 17.00
N GLU A 273 25.47 12.76 16.01
CA GLU A 273 25.43 11.40 15.46
C GLU A 273 26.73 11.13 14.69
N LEU A 274 27.54 10.19 15.17
CA LEU A 274 28.81 9.80 14.53
C LEU A 274 28.57 8.81 13.39
N TYR A 275 27.76 7.79 13.64
CA TYR A 275 27.44 6.73 12.69
C TYR A 275 25.97 6.33 12.80
N ALA A 276 25.38 5.97 11.66
CA ALA A 276 24.17 5.17 11.59
C ALA A 276 24.52 3.78 11.05
N LEU A 277 24.19 2.76 11.81
CA LEU A 277 24.44 1.35 11.49
C LEU A 277 23.12 0.67 11.22
N THR A 278 23.01 -0.06 10.12
CA THR A 278 21.78 -0.74 9.71
C THR A 278 22.03 -2.23 9.54
N ASP A 279 21.25 -3.05 10.22
CA ASP A 279 21.20 -4.48 9.98
C ASP A 279 20.32 -4.74 8.75
N LEU A 280 20.95 -5.20 7.66
CA LEU A 280 20.29 -5.51 6.39
C LEU A 280 19.90 -6.99 6.27
N SER A 281 20.02 -7.80 7.32
CA SER A 281 19.57 -9.20 7.32
C SER A 281 18.05 -9.34 7.19
N HIS A 282 17.32 -8.27 7.49
CA HIS A 282 15.89 -8.15 7.34
C HIS A 282 15.58 -6.79 6.73
N VAL A 283 14.70 -6.75 5.76
CA VAL A 283 14.34 -5.52 5.04
C VAL A 283 12.83 -5.40 4.89
N TRP A 284 12.38 -4.18 4.69
CA TRP A 284 11.02 -3.92 4.32
C TRP A 284 10.91 -3.69 2.82
N ILE A 285 9.76 -4.03 2.27
CA ILE A 285 9.38 -3.73 0.89
C ILE A 285 8.15 -2.85 0.96
N MET A 286 8.28 -1.62 0.49
CA MET A 286 7.18 -0.67 0.39
C MET A 286 6.57 -0.76 -1.00
N ALA A 287 5.40 -1.40 -1.09
CA ALA A 287 4.66 -1.53 -2.34
C ALA A 287 3.65 -0.38 -2.49
N ASP A 288 3.61 0.24 -3.67
CA ASP A 288 2.66 1.30 -4.00
C ASP A 288 1.43 0.69 -4.68
N VAL A 289 0.32 0.61 -3.95
CA VAL A 289 -0.92 -0.01 -4.41
C VAL A 289 -1.96 1.07 -4.68
N PHE A 290 -2.66 0.99 -5.81
CA PHE A 290 -3.71 1.95 -6.16
C PHE A 290 -4.89 1.88 -5.18
N GLU A 291 -5.54 3.04 -4.95
CA GLU A 291 -6.67 3.20 -4.03
C GLU A 291 -7.79 2.17 -4.27
N ASN A 292 -8.10 1.90 -5.55
CA ASN A 292 -9.15 0.95 -5.92
C ASN A 292 -8.84 -0.51 -5.54
N ASP A 293 -7.56 -0.84 -5.38
CA ASP A 293 -7.10 -2.20 -5.14
C ASP A 293 -6.79 -2.46 -3.65
N ILE A 294 -6.60 -1.39 -2.87
CA ILE A 294 -6.18 -1.49 -1.47
C ILE A 294 -7.16 -2.22 -0.57
N ALA A 295 -8.47 -2.12 -0.87
CA ALA A 295 -9.53 -2.75 -0.09
C ALA A 295 -9.42 -4.28 -0.03
N GLY A 296 -8.73 -4.89 -0.99
CA GLY A 296 -8.50 -6.34 -1.06
C GLY A 296 -7.22 -6.81 -0.38
N ILE A 297 -6.40 -5.92 0.16
CA ILE A 297 -5.11 -6.27 0.77
C ILE A 297 -5.23 -6.18 2.29
N HIS A 298 -4.78 -7.23 2.97
CA HIS A 298 -4.91 -7.34 4.42
C HIS A 298 -3.57 -7.67 5.08
N VAL A 299 -3.40 -7.19 6.30
CA VAL A 299 -2.25 -7.54 7.14
C VAL A 299 -2.22 -9.06 7.37
N GLY A 300 -1.04 -9.65 7.24
CA GLY A 300 -0.83 -11.10 7.31
C GLY A 300 -0.95 -11.83 5.97
N GLN A 301 -1.44 -11.17 4.92
CA GLN A 301 -1.53 -11.75 3.57
C GLN A 301 -0.13 -12.01 3.01
N SER A 302 0.04 -13.14 2.33
CA SER A 302 1.27 -13.46 1.60
C SER A 302 1.23 -12.84 0.21
N ALA A 303 2.36 -12.27 -0.22
CA ALA A 303 2.54 -11.74 -1.56
C ALA A 303 3.83 -12.30 -2.19
N ALA A 304 3.81 -12.51 -3.49
CA ALA A 304 5.01 -12.91 -4.22
C ALA A 304 5.81 -11.67 -4.60
N VAL A 305 7.09 -11.67 -4.27
CA VAL A 305 8.02 -10.60 -4.60
C VAL A 305 9.01 -11.08 -5.64
N SER A 306 9.12 -10.35 -6.73
CA SER A 306 10.01 -10.66 -7.86
C SER A 306 11.09 -9.57 -7.95
N PRO A 307 12.30 -9.82 -7.46
CA PRO A 307 13.43 -8.93 -7.67
C PRO A 307 13.86 -8.96 -9.14
N PRO A 308 14.55 -7.93 -9.66
CA PRO A 308 15.07 -7.90 -11.04
C PRO A 308 15.99 -9.09 -11.34
N ASP A 309 16.84 -9.41 -10.36
CA ASP A 309 17.84 -10.46 -10.47
C ASP A 309 17.56 -11.57 -9.44
N GLY A 310 16.88 -12.63 -9.88
CA GLY A 310 16.70 -13.81 -9.06
C GLY A 310 15.28 -14.37 -9.01
N PRO A 311 15.10 -15.51 -8.34
CA PRO A 311 13.79 -16.14 -8.21
C PRO A 311 12.86 -15.30 -7.34
N ALA A 312 11.58 -15.36 -7.67
CA ALA A 312 10.54 -14.81 -6.82
C ALA A 312 10.49 -15.53 -5.46
N PHE A 313 10.18 -14.80 -4.42
CA PHE A 313 10.01 -15.31 -3.06
C PHE A 313 8.72 -14.78 -2.44
N THR A 314 8.32 -15.35 -1.33
CA THR A 314 7.10 -14.93 -0.62
C THR A 314 7.48 -14.00 0.53
N ALA A 315 6.82 -12.84 0.59
CA ALA A 315 6.87 -11.91 1.71
C ALA A 315 5.47 -11.74 2.33
N ARG A 316 5.41 -11.27 3.57
CA ARG A 316 4.17 -11.10 4.31
C ARG A 316 3.85 -9.62 4.49
N VAL A 317 2.61 -9.25 4.23
CA VAL A 317 2.11 -7.89 4.53
C VAL A 317 2.10 -7.68 6.05
N SER A 318 2.88 -6.72 6.53
CA SER A 318 2.94 -6.37 7.95
C SER A 318 2.13 -5.11 8.29
N TYR A 319 1.98 -4.22 7.32
CA TYR A 319 1.27 -2.97 7.54
C TYR A 319 0.69 -2.42 6.23
N VAL A 320 -0.50 -1.84 6.33
CA VAL A 320 -1.14 -1.08 5.25
C VAL A 320 -1.30 0.35 5.74
N GLN A 321 -0.68 1.30 5.05
CA GLN A 321 -0.73 2.70 5.45
C GLN A 321 -2.15 3.25 5.26
N PRO A 322 -2.73 3.92 6.28
CA PRO A 322 -4.12 4.43 6.20
C PRO A 322 -4.25 5.69 5.35
N GLN A 323 -3.13 6.23 4.87
CA GLN A 323 -3.08 7.45 4.06
C GLN A 323 -2.78 7.11 2.61
N VAL A 324 -3.53 7.72 1.69
CA VAL A 324 -3.30 7.68 0.25
C VAL A 324 -2.49 8.90 -0.16
N ASP A 325 -1.46 8.71 -0.96
CA ASP A 325 -0.71 9.80 -1.58
C ASP A 325 -1.60 10.48 -2.64
N PRO A 326 -1.89 11.77 -2.50
CA PRO A 326 -2.81 12.47 -3.40
C PRO A 326 -2.25 12.66 -4.83
N GLN A 327 -0.93 12.60 -5.01
CA GLN A 327 -0.30 12.77 -6.31
C GLN A 327 -0.32 11.49 -7.13
N THR A 328 0.01 10.36 -6.50
CA THR A 328 0.07 9.04 -7.16
C THR A 328 -1.24 8.26 -7.04
N ARG A 329 -2.12 8.64 -6.12
CA ARG A 329 -3.34 7.90 -5.73
C ARG A 329 -3.04 6.47 -5.31
N THR A 330 -1.92 6.27 -4.64
CA THR A 330 -1.50 4.98 -4.10
C THR A 330 -1.40 5.02 -2.58
N ALA A 331 -1.68 3.89 -1.94
CA ALA A 331 -1.36 3.65 -0.54
C ALA A 331 -0.13 2.75 -0.45
N LYS A 332 0.70 2.97 0.58
CA LYS A 332 1.88 2.15 0.80
C LYS A 332 1.53 0.91 1.61
N VAL A 333 1.92 -0.24 1.07
CA VAL A 333 1.80 -1.54 1.74
C VAL A 333 3.20 -2.01 2.10
N ARG A 334 3.44 -2.21 3.39
CA ARG A 334 4.72 -2.71 3.90
C ARG A 334 4.68 -4.23 3.96
N LEU A 335 5.68 -4.85 3.34
CA LEU A 335 5.94 -6.27 3.49
C LEU A 335 7.29 -6.47 4.18
N GLU A 336 7.42 -7.55 4.92
CA GLU A 336 8.64 -7.96 5.59
C GLU A 336 9.28 -9.12 4.84
N ALA A 337 10.60 -9.02 4.69
CA ALA A 337 11.39 -10.02 3.98
C ALA A 337 12.73 -10.28 4.67
N ASP A 338 13.06 -11.56 4.82
CA ASP A 338 14.38 -11.98 5.25
C ASP A 338 15.39 -11.79 4.11
N ASN A 339 16.58 -11.32 4.45
CA ASN A 339 17.63 -10.98 3.50
C ASN A 339 19.01 -11.52 3.95
N GLU A 340 19.04 -12.77 4.38
CA GLU A 340 20.27 -13.41 4.92
C GLU A 340 21.46 -13.34 3.94
N ASN A 341 21.20 -13.39 2.65
CA ASN A 341 22.24 -13.34 1.61
C ASN A 341 22.50 -11.93 1.06
N LEU A 342 21.93 -10.88 1.65
CA LEU A 342 22.03 -9.47 1.23
C LEU A 342 21.71 -9.25 -0.27
N ARG A 343 20.79 -10.04 -0.82
CA ARG A 343 20.35 -9.94 -2.22
C ARG A 343 19.45 -8.73 -2.45
N LEU A 344 18.65 -8.39 -1.46
CA LEU A 344 17.80 -7.22 -1.47
C LEU A 344 18.60 -6.03 -0.95
N LYS A 345 18.95 -5.13 -1.84
CA LYS A 345 19.68 -3.92 -1.49
C LYS A 345 18.69 -2.79 -1.26
N PRO A 346 18.91 -1.92 -0.27
CA PRO A 346 18.12 -0.70 -0.13
C PRO A 346 18.01 0.04 -1.46
N ASP A 347 16.86 0.65 -1.70
CA ASP A 347 16.49 1.38 -2.92
C ASP A 347 16.28 0.52 -4.18
N MET A 348 16.43 -0.80 -4.09
CA MET A 348 16.12 -1.71 -5.20
C MET A 348 14.61 -1.71 -5.47
N PHE A 349 14.22 -1.67 -6.75
CA PHE A 349 12.85 -1.85 -7.18
C PHE A 349 12.54 -3.34 -7.37
N VAL A 350 11.36 -3.75 -6.93
CA VAL A 350 10.87 -5.13 -7.02
C VAL A 350 9.41 -5.14 -7.50
N GLY A 351 9.01 -6.19 -8.19
CA GLY A 351 7.59 -6.41 -8.49
C GLY A 351 6.90 -7.15 -7.35
N VAL A 352 5.78 -6.65 -6.87
CA VAL A 352 4.98 -7.32 -5.83
C VAL A 352 3.66 -7.77 -6.42
N GLN A 353 3.28 -9.03 -6.16
CA GLN A 353 2.04 -9.62 -6.62
C GLN A 353 1.23 -10.11 -5.41
N PHE A 354 0.08 -9.50 -5.22
CA PHE A 354 -0.86 -9.86 -4.17
C PHE A 354 -1.93 -10.79 -4.75
N PRO A 355 -1.95 -12.09 -4.37
CA PRO A 355 -3.01 -12.98 -4.78
C PRO A 355 -4.32 -12.55 -4.09
N MET A 356 -5.32 -12.23 -4.89
CA MET A 356 -6.68 -12.00 -4.41
C MET A 356 -7.40 -13.34 -4.36
N GLY A 357 -8.36 -13.45 -3.46
CA GLY A 357 -9.10 -14.69 -3.31
C GLY A 357 -9.71 -15.15 -4.64
N SER A 358 -9.68 -16.45 -4.89
CA SER A 358 -10.35 -17.05 -6.04
C SER A 358 -11.85 -16.99 -5.85
N LYS A 359 -12.56 -16.26 -6.69
CA LYS A 359 -14.02 -16.28 -6.78
C LYS A 359 -14.42 -17.18 -7.94
N ARG A 360 -15.42 -18.02 -7.73
CA ARG A 360 -16.08 -18.71 -8.85
C ARG A 360 -16.91 -17.68 -9.61
N ALA A 361 -16.57 -17.46 -10.85
CA ALA A 361 -17.31 -16.58 -11.75
C ALA A 361 -17.72 -17.34 -13.02
N LEU A 362 -18.80 -16.91 -13.62
CA LEU A 362 -19.18 -17.39 -14.94
C LEU A 362 -18.31 -16.67 -15.97
N MET A 363 -17.63 -17.45 -16.79
CA MET A 363 -16.69 -16.93 -17.79
C MET A 363 -17.19 -17.28 -19.19
N VAL A 364 -17.13 -16.31 -20.08
CA VAL A 364 -17.42 -16.48 -21.50
C VAL A 364 -16.29 -15.87 -22.34
N PRO A 365 -16.02 -16.37 -23.55
CA PRO A 365 -15.10 -15.70 -24.47
C PRO A 365 -15.55 -14.26 -24.73
N ALA A 366 -14.62 -13.32 -24.80
CA ALA A 366 -14.94 -11.91 -25.03
C ALA A 366 -15.72 -11.68 -26.32
N ASP A 367 -15.43 -12.47 -27.37
CA ASP A 367 -16.11 -12.42 -28.67
C ASP A 367 -17.56 -12.89 -28.62
N ALA A 368 -17.98 -13.56 -27.55
CA ALA A 368 -19.38 -13.96 -27.34
C ALA A 368 -20.25 -12.79 -26.88
N VAL A 369 -19.65 -11.76 -26.30
CA VAL A 369 -20.39 -10.59 -25.80
C VAL A 369 -20.41 -9.50 -26.85
N MET A 370 -21.60 -9.12 -27.26
CA MET A 370 -21.78 -7.97 -28.09
C MET A 370 -22.06 -6.75 -27.24
N ASP A 371 -21.12 -5.82 -27.27
CA ASP A 371 -21.21 -4.55 -26.55
C ASP A 371 -21.51 -3.42 -27.51
N THR A 372 -22.67 -2.82 -27.37
CA THR A 372 -23.11 -1.67 -28.17
C THR A 372 -22.85 -0.33 -27.47
N GLY A 373 -22.19 -0.35 -26.30
CA GLY A 373 -21.96 0.82 -25.44
C GLY A 373 -23.14 1.15 -24.52
N THR A 374 -24.36 0.79 -24.93
CA THR A 374 -25.61 1.00 -24.15
C THR A 374 -26.19 -0.31 -23.60
N ALA A 375 -25.93 -1.44 -24.26
CA ALA A 375 -26.40 -2.76 -23.85
C ALA A 375 -25.37 -3.82 -24.21
N GLN A 376 -25.24 -4.81 -23.34
CA GLN A 376 -24.37 -5.98 -23.50
C GLN A 376 -25.27 -7.21 -23.72
N THR A 377 -25.08 -7.89 -24.83
CA THR A 377 -25.98 -8.99 -25.26
C THR A 377 -25.15 -10.22 -25.60
N VAL A 378 -25.63 -11.38 -25.19
CA VAL A 378 -25.12 -12.70 -25.57
C VAL A 378 -26.24 -13.49 -26.23
N TYR A 379 -25.93 -14.25 -27.28
CA TYR A 379 -26.88 -15.11 -27.97
C TYR A 379 -26.83 -16.52 -27.39
N VAL A 380 -27.90 -16.94 -26.71
CA VAL A 380 -28.06 -18.28 -26.13
C VAL A 380 -28.68 -19.21 -27.14
N ASP A 381 -28.04 -20.37 -27.34
CA ASP A 381 -28.58 -21.43 -28.24
C ASP A 381 -29.70 -22.20 -27.53
N ARG A 382 -30.90 -22.15 -28.10
CA ARG A 382 -32.09 -22.90 -27.65
C ARG A 382 -32.31 -24.19 -28.43
N GLY A 383 -31.39 -24.52 -29.32
CA GLY A 383 -31.51 -25.67 -30.21
C GLY A 383 -32.25 -25.33 -31.51
N GLU A 384 -32.15 -26.24 -32.51
CA GLU A 384 -32.81 -26.16 -33.82
C GLU A 384 -32.56 -24.83 -34.57
N GLY A 385 -31.40 -24.17 -34.32
CA GLY A 385 -31.07 -22.89 -34.94
C GLY A 385 -31.74 -21.68 -34.29
N ASN A 386 -32.39 -21.86 -33.15
CA ASN A 386 -33.04 -20.77 -32.43
C ASN A 386 -32.04 -20.13 -31.45
N LEU A 387 -31.74 -18.83 -31.66
CA LEU A 387 -30.85 -18.04 -30.84
C LEU A 387 -31.66 -17.00 -30.06
N GLU A 388 -31.52 -16.99 -28.76
CA GLU A 388 -32.16 -16.01 -27.87
C GLU A 388 -31.16 -14.91 -27.50
N PRO A 389 -31.40 -13.65 -27.94
CA PRO A 389 -30.61 -12.52 -27.45
C PRO A 389 -30.94 -12.27 -25.98
N ARG A 390 -29.92 -12.29 -25.13
CA ARG A 390 -30.11 -12.09 -23.72
C ARG A 390 -29.18 -10.98 -23.24
N ALA A 391 -29.76 -10.00 -22.56
CA ALA A 391 -28.99 -8.93 -21.89
C ALA A 391 -28.18 -9.53 -20.75
N VAL A 392 -26.92 -9.14 -20.68
CA VAL A 392 -25.99 -9.59 -19.64
C VAL A 392 -25.32 -8.40 -18.96
N HIS A 393 -24.92 -8.58 -17.72
CA HIS A 393 -24.03 -7.65 -17.05
C HIS A 393 -22.65 -8.28 -17.01
N ILE A 394 -21.70 -7.62 -17.68
CA ILE A 394 -20.31 -8.07 -17.65
C ILE A 394 -19.58 -7.51 -16.45
N GLY A 395 -18.65 -8.31 -15.93
CA GLY A 395 -17.69 -7.91 -14.92
C GLY A 395 -16.33 -7.61 -15.55
N ARG A 396 -15.29 -8.17 -14.95
CA ARG A 396 -13.90 -7.95 -15.38
C ARG A 396 -13.55 -8.82 -16.60
N ARG A 397 -12.63 -8.29 -17.40
CA ARG A 397 -12.00 -9.06 -18.47
C ARG A 397 -10.70 -9.69 -17.98
N VAL A 398 -10.57 -11.01 -18.18
CA VAL A 398 -9.39 -11.79 -17.78
C VAL A 398 -8.85 -12.49 -19.03
N GLY A 399 -7.82 -11.90 -19.63
CA GLY A 399 -7.28 -12.37 -20.92
C GLY A 399 -8.34 -12.29 -22.03
N ASP A 400 -8.65 -13.43 -22.68
CA ASP A 400 -9.65 -13.54 -23.73
C ASP A 400 -11.05 -13.87 -23.22
N GLN A 401 -11.24 -13.92 -21.89
CA GLN A 401 -12.53 -14.20 -21.28
C GLN A 401 -13.07 -12.98 -20.52
N VAL A 402 -14.40 -12.94 -20.41
CA VAL A 402 -15.13 -11.91 -19.67
C VAL A 402 -15.99 -12.58 -18.61
N GLU A 403 -15.95 -12.03 -17.41
CA GLU A 403 -16.80 -12.42 -16.30
C GLU A 403 -18.25 -11.97 -16.57
N ILE A 404 -19.21 -12.84 -16.28
CA ILE A 404 -20.63 -12.53 -16.33
C ILE A 404 -21.17 -12.45 -14.91
N LEU A 405 -21.65 -11.27 -14.53
CA LEU A 405 -22.22 -11.00 -13.21
C LEU A 405 -23.69 -11.41 -13.12
N ALA A 406 -24.43 -11.23 -14.24
CA ALA A 406 -25.84 -11.59 -14.33
C ALA A 406 -26.27 -11.86 -15.79
N GLY A 407 -27.31 -12.65 -15.96
CA GLY A 407 -27.96 -12.90 -17.27
C GLY A 407 -27.68 -14.28 -17.87
N LEU A 408 -26.70 -15.05 -17.38
CA LEU A 408 -26.38 -16.40 -17.84
C LEU A 408 -26.28 -17.41 -16.70
N HIS A 409 -26.39 -18.69 -17.03
CA HIS A 409 -26.19 -19.81 -16.09
C HIS A 409 -25.03 -20.70 -16.58
N ALA A 410 -24.38 -21.38 -15.64
CA ALA A 410 -23.32 -22.33 -15.99
C ALA A 410 -23.88 -23.47 -16.86
N GLY A 411 -23.14 -23.85 -17.91
CA GLY A 411 -23.52 -24.90 -18.85
C GLY A 411 -24.47 -24.46 -19.96
N GLU A 412 -24.91 -23.19 -19.99
CA GLU A 412 -25.68 -22.68 -21.14
C GLU A 412 -24.78 -22.64 -22.37
N ARG A 413 -25.34 -23.05 -23.50
CA ARG A 413 -24.68 -23.00 -24.80
C ARG A 413 -24.89 -21.64 -25.44
N ILE A 414 -23.81 -20.97 -25.81
CA ILE A 414 -23.83 -19.60 -26.36
C ILE A 414 -23.07 -19.53 -27.67
N VAL A 415 -23.38 -18.50 -28.46
CA VAL A 415 -22.61 -18.17 -29.68
C VAL A 415 -21.32 -17.47 -29.25
N THR A 416 -20.16 -17.98 -29.73
CA THR A 416 -18.83 -17.43 -29.43
C THR A 416 -18.17 -16.76 -30.62
N SER A 417 -18.74 -16.87 -31.83
CA SER A 417 -18.24 -16.22 -33.05
C SER A 417 -19.37 -15.94 -34.02
N GLY A 418 -19.28 -14.86 -34.80
CA GLY A 418 -20.32 -14.46 -35.75
C GLY A 418 -21.45 -13.65 -35.14
N THR A 419 -21.33 -13.21 -33.91
CA THR A 419 -22.36 -12.48 -33.14
C THR A 419 -22.82 -11.20 -33.84
N PHE A 420 -21.92 -10.44 -34.47
CA PHE A 420 -22.22 -9.21 -35.18
C PHE A 420 -23.12 -9.43 -36.38
N LEU A 421 -22.90 -10.50 -37.15
CA LEU A 421 -23.73 -10.81 -38.32
C LEU A 421 -25.14 -11.28 -37.93
N ILE A 422 -25.24 -12.02 -36.82
CA ILE A 422 -26.52 -12.44 -36.24
C ILE A 422 -27.32 -11.23 -35.77
N ASP A 423 -26.68 -10.25 -35.15
CA ASP A 423 -27.32 -9.02 -34.68
C ASP A 423 -27.84 -8.18 -35.88
N SER A 424 -27.01 -8.03 -36.91
CA SER A 424 -27.38 -7.28 -38.12
C SER A 424 -28.61 -7.89 -38.80
N GLU A 425 -28.67 -9.21 -38.89
CA GLU A 425 -29.83 -9.94 -39.42
C GLU A 425 -31.06 -9.78 -38.53
N SER A 426 -30.87 -9.81 -37.20
CA SER A 426 -31.91 -9.57 -36.21
C SER A 426 -32.56 -8.20 -36.39
N ARG A 427 -31.73 -7.17 -36.57
CA ARG A 427 -32.17 -5.78 -36.74
C ARG A 427 -32.92 -5.59 -38.09
N MET A 428 -32.42 -6.17 -39.16
CA MET A 428 -33.09 -6.12 -40.45
C MET A 428 -34.50 -6.76 -40.44
N ARG A 429 -34.64 -7.92 -39.77
CA ARG A 429 -35.94 -8.58 -39.60
C ARG A 429 -36.88 -7.85 -38.65
N SER A 430 -36.34 -7.12 -37.67
CA SER A 430 -37.13 -6.31 -36.75
C SER A 430 -37.64 -5.02 -37.36
N GLY A 431 -36.91 -4.45 -38.33
CA GLY A 431 -37.31 -3.25 -39.13
C GLY A 431 -38.30 -3.53 -40.24
N ALA A 432 -38.42 -4.79 -40.66
CA ALA A 432 -39.36 -5.22 -41.68
C ALA A 432 -40.71 -5.70 -41.06
N SER A 433 -41.39 -4.84 -40.29
CA SER A 433 -42.79 -5.08 -39.92
C SER A 433 -43.65 -4.87 -41.21
N PRO A 434 -44.57 -5.82 -41.58
CA PRO A 434 -45.42 -5.65 -42.76
C PRO A 434 -46.30 -4.43 -42.53
N MET A 435 -46.35 -3.52 -43.55
CA MET A 435 -47.36 -2.48 -43.64
C MET A 435 -48.77 -3.11 -43.54
N PRO A 436 -49.69 -2.56 -42.73
CA PRO A 436 -51.07 -2.98 -42.75
C PRO A 436 -51.65 -2.68 -44.15
N SER A 437 -52.09 -3.73 -44.83
CA SER A 437 -52.86 -3.61 -46.07
C SER A 437 -54.13 -2.80 -45.80
N HIS A 438 -54.22 -1.63 -46.41
CA HIS A 438 -55.47 -0.86 -46.48
C HIS A 438 -56.48 -1.68 -47.23
N PRO A 439 -57.71 -1.90 -46.72
CA PRO A 439 -58.81 -2.40 -47.56
C PRO A 439 -59.21 -1.29 -48.49
N GLU A 440 -59.14 -1.56 -49.81
CA GLU A 440 -59.79 -0.77 -50.84
C GLU A 440 -61.30 -0.79 -50.58
N SER A 441 -61.90 0.35 -50.32
CA SER A 441 -63.36 0.57 -50.36
C SER A 441 -63.78 1.01 -51.75
N HIS A 442 -64.56 0.16 -52.37
CA HIS A 442 -65.40 0.51 -53.48
C HIS A 442 -66.53 1.47 -53.07
#